data_8727d7c67a2ffbac870c3b0b50a86768
#
_entry.id   8727d7c67a2ffbac870c3b0b50a86768
#
_cell.length_a   1.000
_cell.length_b   1.000
_cell.length_c   1.000
_cell.angle_alpha   90.00
_cell.angle_beta   90.00
_cell.angle_gamma   90.00
#
_symmetry.space_group_name_H-M   'P 1'
#
loop_
_entity.id
_entity.type
_entity.pdbx_description
1 polymer ?
#
loop_
_entity_poly.entity_id
_entity_poly.type
_entity_poly.pdbx_seq_one_letter_code
_entity_poly.pdbx_strand_id
1 'polypeptide(L)'
;MLRFVVFRLLQSLVALAILSVVVFVLARATGDPLHMILPMNASEEDYANARQYLGLDRPYVEQYLSFVGRAVIGDFGNSIRARRPVIELLQARLPYSLKLAAFAMVVSLALAFPLGVMAAVHKGTGVDRAAQIVAILGQSLPTFWVSIVLVEFVAGRLQWLPAGGADSLASYVLPGFTLGWFVVAGMMRLLRSGMLEVLDSEYVKLARLKGVAEHRVVWVHALKNALIPVVTFAGIYFAILVTTAIVVETVFAWPGLGRLAYDGITSRDFPVIQAVVLTTAAIVAAVNLGVDCLYALIDPRIRYRR
;
A
#
# COMPACT_ATOMS: atom_id res chain seq x y z
N MET A 1 -13.09 -16.92 -17.15
CA MET A 1 -11.94 -16.77 -16.24
C MET A 1 -10.66 -16.42 -16.98
N LEU A 2 -10.12 -17.30 -17.86
CA LEU A 2 -8.84 -17.04 -18.54
C LEU A 2 -8.82 -15.70 -19.29
N ARG A 3 -9.83 -15.42 -20.12
CA ARG A 3 -9.95 -14.15 -20.85
C ARG A 3 -9.98 -12.93 -19.93
N PHE A 4 -10.65 -13.00 -18.79
CA PHE A 4 -10.70 -11.94 -17.79
C PHE A 4 -9.32 -11.70 -17.17
N VAL A 5 -8.65 -12.77 -16.73
CA VAL A 5 -7.29 -12.68 -16.14
C VAL A 5 -6.30 -12.13 -17.14
N VAL A 6 -6.32 -12.62 -18.40
CA VAL A 6 -5.45 -12.12 -19.47
C VAL A 6 -5.68 -10.63 -19.74
N PHE A 7 -6.95 -10.19 -19.79
CA PHE A 7 -7.27 -8.78 -20.01
C PHE A 7 -6.76 -7.89 -18.87
N ARG A 8 -6.95 -8.32 -17.60
CA ARG A 8 -6.44 -7.61 -16.43
C ARG A 8 -4.91 -7.57 -16.40
N LEU A 9 -4.27 -8.65 -16.78
CA LEU A 9 -2.81 -8.71 -16.88
C LEU A 9 -2.28 -7.76 -17.96
N LEU A 10 -2.93 -7.70 -19.12
CA LEU A 10 -2.59 -6.74 -20.16
C LEU A 10 -2.77 -5.30 -19.70
N GLN A 11 -3.85 -4.97 -19.00
CA GLN A 11 -4.05 -3.64 -18.43
C GLN A 11 -2.93 -3.27 -17.43
N SER A 12 -2.53 -4.21 -16.58
CA SER A 12 -1.44 -4.01 -15.63
C SER A 12 -0.10 -3.80 -16.34
N LEU A 13 0.18 -4.56 -17.40
CA LEU A 13 1.39 -4.40 -18.20
C LEU A 13 1.43 -3.03 -18.92
N VAL A 14 0.31 -2.59 -19.47
CA VAL A 14 0.21 -1.25 -20.09
C VAL A 14 0.44 -0.16 -19.05
N ALA A 15 -0.15 -0.28 -17.87
CA ALA A 15 0.07 0.68 -16.77
C ALA A 15 1.54 0.72 -16.34
N LEU A 16 2.19 -0.43 -16.18
CA LEU A 16 3.63 -0.52 -15.86
C LEU A 16 4.50 0.06 -16.98
N ALA A 17 4.16 -0.17 -18.23
CA ALA A 17 4.87 0.40 -19.37
C ALA A 17 4.77 1.92 -19.40
N ILE A 18 3.57 2.48 -19.21
CA ILE A 18 3.39 3.95 -19.13
C ILE A 18 4.20 4.51 -17.95
N LEU A 19 4.11 3.88 -16.78
CA LEU A 19 4.85 4.34 -15.60
C LEU A 19 6.37 4.26 -15.81
N SER A 20 6.87 3.22 -16.49
CA SER A 20 8.30 3.10 -16.78
C SER A 20 8.80 4.23 -17.69
N VAL A 21 7.99 4.65 -18.69
CA VAL A 21 8.31 5.83 -19.50
C VAL A 21 8.36 7.09 -18.64
N VAL A 22 7.33 7.31 -17.81
CA VAL A 22 7.25 8.50 -16.95
C VAL A 22 8.47 8.58 -16.02
N VAL A 23 8.78 7.48 -15.34
CA VAL A 23 9.90 7.42 -14.39
C VAL A 23 11.24 7.61 -15.10
N PHE A 24 11.41 7.03 -16.28
CA PHE A 24 12.61 7.22 -17.10
C PHE A 24 12.77 8.70 -17.54
N VAL A 25 11.71 9.30 -18.04
CA VAL A 25 11.74 10.71 -18.50
C VAL A 25 12.01 11.66 -17.32
N LEU A 26 11.33 11.46 -16.18
CA LEU A 26 11.54 12.27 -14.98
C LEU A 26 12.99 12.17 -14.47
N ALA A 27 13.58 10.98 -14.46
CA ALA A 27 14.97 10.80 -14.05
C ALA A 27 15.94 11.55 -14.98
N ARG A 28 15.63 11.68 -16.27
CA ARG A 28 16.44 12.43 -17.23
C ARG A 28 16.17 13.94 -17.14
N ALA A 29 14.93 14.34 -16.89
CA ALA A 29 14.55 15.75 -16.78
C ALA A 29 15.11 16.43 -15.50
N THR A 30 15.38 15.67 -14.46
CA THR A 30 15.88 16.19 -13.17
C THR A 30 17.39 16.44 -13.13
N GLY A 31 18.13 16.13 -14.19
CA GLY A 31 19.55 16.47 -14.33
C GLY A 31 20.41 15.34 -14.89
N ASP A 32 21.68 15.69 -15.21
CA ASP A 32 22.66 14.72 -15.67
C ASP A 32 23.17 13.88 -14.48
N PRO A 33 22.99 12.56 -14.49
CA PRO A 33 23.46 11.69 -13.41
C PRO A 33 24.97 11.73 -13.21
N LEU A 34 25.73 12.17 -14.20
CA LEU A 34 27.18 12.24 -14.12
C LEU A 34 27.69 13.20 -13.04
N HIS A 35 26.99 14.33 -12.84
CA HIS A 35 27.33 15.27 -11.76
C HIS A 35 27.19 14.69 -10.35
N MET A 36 26.51 13.56 -10.22
CA MET A 36 26.33 12.86 -8.94
C MET A 36 27.31 11.69 -8.77
N ILE A 37 27.80 11.13 -9.89
CA ILE A 37 28.67 9.95 -9.92
C ILE A 37 30.14 10.36 -9.89
N LEU A 38 30.47 11.42 -10.61
CA LEU A 38 31.85 11.90 -10.73
C LEU A 38 32.20 12.90 -9.62
N PRO A 39 33.45 12.92 -9.18
CA PRO A 39 33.93 13.90 -8.22
C PRO A 39 33.93 15.30 -8.84
N MET A 40 33.81 16.35 -7.99
CA MET A 40 33.76 17.76 -8.43
C MET A 40 34.97 18.24 -9.25
N ASN A 41 36.07 17.56 -9.15
CA ASN A 41 37.30 17.83 -9.88
C ASN A 41 37.54 16.93 -11.09
N ALA A 42 36.51 16.19 -11.55
CA ALA A 42 36.57 15.36 -12.74
C ALA A 42 36.86 16.19 -13.98
N SER A 43 37.70 15.68 -14.86
CA SER A 43 38.02 16.32 -16.12
C SER A 43 36.89 16.15 -17.16
N GLU A 44 36.91 16.97 -18.20
CA GLU A 44 35.99 16.81 -19.36
C GLU A 44 36.13 15.42 -20.01
N GLU A 45 37.34 14.85 -20.00
CA GLU A 45 37.59 13.51 -20.49
C GLU A 45 36.95 12.44 -19.62
N ASP A 46 36.95 12.61 -18.29
CA ASP A 46 36.23 11.70 -17.34
C ASP A 46 34.72 11.74 -17.59
N TYR A 47 34.15 12.93 -17.82
CA TYR A 47 32.74 13.09 -18.16
C TYR A 47 32.40 12.44 -19.51
N ALA A 48 33.24 12.59 -20.55
CA ALA A 48 33.03 11.97 -21.84
C ALA A 48 33.09 10.43 -21.76
N ASN A 49 34.11 9.89 -21.06
CA ASN A 49 34.26 8.47 -20.87
C ASN A 49 33.12 7.86 -20.06
N ALA A 50 32.69 8.51 -18.97
CA ALA A 50 31.59 8.06 -18.16
C ALA A 50 30.24 8.10 -18.92
N ARG A 51 30.06 9.15 -19.76
CA ARG A 51 28.87 9.28 -20.63
C ARG A 51 28.78 8.13 -21.61
N GLN A 52 29.87 7.78 -22.27
CA GLN A 52 29.97 6.66 -23.20
C GLN A 52 29.79 5.32 -22.47
N TYR A 53 30.43 5.12 -21.33
CA TYR A 53 30.35 3.89 -20.54
C TYR A 53 28.91 3.61 -20.06
N LEU A 54 28.19 4.66 -19.66
CA LEU A 54 26.81 4.55 -19.21
C LEU A 54 25.80 4.61 -20.37
N GLY A 55 26.26 4.78 -21.62
CA GLY A 55 25.41 4.86 -22.80
C GLY A 55 24.51 6.10 -22.83
N LEU A 56 24.91 7.18 -22.15
CA LEU A 56 24.16 8.43 -22.09
C LEU A 56 24.28 9.28 -23.36
N ASP A 57 25.21 8.92 -24.24
CA ASP A 57 25.44 9.45 -25.59
C ASP A 57 24.47 8.89 -26.63
N ARG A 58 23.80 7.76 -26.31
CA ARG A 58 22.86 7.10 -27.21
C ARG A 58 21.52 7.85 -27.31
N PRO A 59 20.74 7.64 -28.38
CA PRO A 59 19.38 8.17 -28.51
C PRO A 59 18.51 7.74 -27.30
N TYR A 60 17.62 8.59 -26.84
CA TYR A 60 16.75 8.32 -25.68
C TYR A 60 15.94 7.03 -25.80
N VAL A 61 15.54 6.65 -27.03
CA VAL A 61 14.81 5.41 -27.28
C VAL A 61 15.66 4.19 -26.94
N GLU A 62 16.94 4.18 -27.34
CA GLU A 62 17.87 3.08 -27.03
C GLU A 62 18.17 3.01 -25.53
N GLN A 63 18.34 4.16 -24.89
CA GLN A 63 18.53 4.22 -23.43
C GLN A 63 17.30 3.64 -22.70
N TYR A 64 16.09 3.99 -23.14
CA TYR A 64 14.84 3.48 -22.56
C TYR A 64 14.68 1.97 -22.77
N LEU A 65 14.91 1.47 -23.99
CA LEU A 65 14.82 0.04 -24.27
C LEU A 65 15.85 -0.76 -23.45
N SER A 66 17.07 -0.25 -23.31
CA SER A 66 18.08 -0.83 -22.44
C SER A 66 17.67 -0.84 -20.97
N PHE A 67 17.07 0.27 -20.49
CA PHE A 67 16.53 0.37 -19.12
C PHE A 67 15.43 -0.65 -18.87
N VAL A 68 14.42 -0.72 -19.75
CA VAL A 68 13.31 -1.67 -19.60
C VAL A 68 13.79 -3.11 -19.70
N GLY A 69 14.68 -3.42 -20.65
CA GLY A 69 15.23 -4.77 -20.81
C GLY A 69 15.97 -5.26 -19.55
N ARG A 70 16.73 -4.38 -18.89
CA ARG A 70 17.39 -4.69 -17.62
C ARG A 70 16.39 -4.75 -16.46
N ALA A 71 15.44 -3.82 -16.39
CA ALA A 71 14.46 -3.79 -15.31
C ALA A 71 13.59 -5.06 -15.28
N VAL A 72 13.25 -5.64 -16.44
CA VAL A 72 12.47 -6.89 -16.54
C VAL A 72 13.18 -8.08 -15.91
N ILE A 73 14.51 -8.12 -15.96
CA ILE A 73 15.32 -9.18 -15.33
C ILE A 73 15.76 -8.81 -13.91
N GLY A 74 15.27 -7.68 -13.36
CA GLY A 74 15.58 -7.21 -12.00
C GLY A 74 16.91 -6.45 -11.88
N ASP A 75 17.57 -6.14 -12.98
CA ASP A 75 18.78 -5.34 -12.98
C ASP A 75 18.43 -3.84 -13.11
N PHE A 76 18.43 -3.14 -11.97
CA PHE A 76 18.24 -1.70 -11.89
C PHE A 76 19.57 -0.91 -11.82
N GLY A 77 20.71 -1.60 -12.02
CA GLY A 77 22.02 -1.02 -11.85
C GLY A 77 22.43 -0.88 -10.38
N ASN A 78 23.44 -0.04 -10.14
CA ASN A 78 23.97 0.23 -8.81
C ASN A 78 23.43 1.53 -8.23
N SER A 79 23.18 1.53 -6.92
CA SER A 79 22.89 2.73 -6.15
C SER A 79 24.10 3.68 -6.19
N ILE A 80 23.88 4.93 -6.51
CA ILE A 80 24.91 5.97 -6.55
C ILE A 80 25.48 6.18 -5.14
N ARG A 81 24.59 6.24 -4.13
CA ARG A 81 24.97 6.46 -2.73
C ARG A 81 25.52 5.22 -2.05
N ALA A 82 24.83 4.09 -2.14
CA ALA A 82 25.22 2.87 -1.44
C ALA A 82 26.32 2.08 -2.15
N ARG A 83 26.60 2.36 -3.43
CA ARG A 83 27.60 1.69 -4.29
C ARG A 83 27.43 0.16 -4.33
N ARG A 84 26.19 -0.30 -4.29
CA ARG A 84 25.79 -1.73 -4.35
C ARG A 84 24.63 -1.90 -5.32
N PRO A 85 24.38 -3.13 -5.80
CA PRO A 85 23.25 -3.42 -6.66
C PRO A 85 21.91 -2.99 -6.00
N VAL A 86 21.08 -2.28 -6.75
CA VAL A 86 19.79 -1.79 -6.25
C VAL A 86 18.86 -2.95 -5.89
N ILE A 87 18.95 -4.08 -6.60
CA ILE A 87 18.14 -5.27 -6.31
C ILE A 87 18.36 -5.80 -4.88
N GLU A 88 19.59 -5.74 -4.36
CA GLU A 88 19.88 -6.14 -2.98
C GLU A 88 19.20 -5.21 -1.96
N LEU A 89 19.17 -3.90 -2.26
CA LEU A 89 18.45 -2.93 -1.41
C LEU A 89 16.95 -3.19 -1.41
N LEU A 90 16.38 -3.49 -2.58
CA LEU A 90 14.97 -3.84 -2.70
C LEU A 90 14.64 -5.11 -1.93
N GLN A 91 15.41 -6.18 -2.13
CA GLN A 91 15.20 -7.47 -1.45
C GLN A 91 15.31 -7.35 0.06
N ALA A 92 16.21 -6.52 0.57
CA ALA A 92 16.36 -6.27 2.00
C ALA A 92 15.18 -5.47 2.60
N ARG A 93 14.55 -4.57 1.82
CA ARG A 93 13.53 -3.62 2.32
C ARG A 93 12.10 -4.07 2.05
N LEU A 94 11.85 -4.74 0.94
CA LEU A 94 10.52 -5.20 0.53
C LEU A 94 9.77 -6.02 1.60
N PRO A 95 10.39 -7.03 2.25
CA PRO A 95 9.69 -7.81 3.26
C PRO A 95 9.18 -6.98 4.44
N TYR A 96 9.88 -5.92 4.82
CA TYR A 96 9.49 -5.05 5.92
C TYR A 96 8.24 -4.24 5.57
N SER A 97 8.17 -3.64 4.37
CA SER A 97 6.97 -2.93 3.92
C SER A 97 5.76 -3.86 3.81
N LEU A 98 5.93 -5.06 3.23
CA LEU A 98 4.84 -6.02 3.11
C LEU A 98 4.34 -6.52 4.47
N LYS A 99 5.25 -6.80 5.42
CA LYS A 99 4.89 -7.20 6.79
C LYS A 99 4.16 -6.08 7.52
N LEU A 100 4.61 -4.83 7.38
CA LEU A 100 3.94 -3.68 7.99
C LEU A 100 2.54 -3.47 7.41
N ALA A 101 2.38 -3.53 6.09
CA ALA A 101 1.09 -3.41 5.42
C ALA A 101 0.13 -4.55 5.83
N ALA A 102 0.63 -5.79 5.91
CA ALA A 102 -0.14 -6.94 6.37
C ALA A 102 -0.56 -6.78 7.84
N PHE A 103 0.35 -6.36 8.72
CA PHE A 103 0.03 -6.10 10.12
C PHE A 103 -1.02 -4.98 10.26
N ALA A 104 -0.84 -3.86 9.56
CA ALA A 104 -1.80 -2.75 9.53
C ALA A 104 -3.19 -3.22 9.04
N MET A 105 -3.24 -4.07 8.01
CA MET A 105 -4.50 -4.64 7.51
C MET A 105 -5.17 -5.54 8.55
N VAL A 106 -4.42 -6.42 9.21
CA VAL A 106 -4.96 -7.31 10.27
C VAL A 106 -5.53 -6.48 11.42
N VAL A 107 -4.78 -5.46 11.88
CA VAL A 107 -5.25 -4.55 12.95
C VAL A 107 -6.50 -3.79 12.49
N SER A 108 -6.50 -3.31 11.24
CA SER A 108 -7.67 -2.60 10.69
C SER A 108 -8.92 -3.47 10.66
N LEU A 109 -8.80 -4.72 10.21
CA LEU A 109 -9.92 -5.65 10.18
C LEU A 109 -10.39 -6.00 11.61
N ALA A 110 -9.45 -6.26 12.52
CA ALA A 110 -9.74 -6.61 13.91
C ALA A 110 -10.50 -5.48 14.64
N LEU A 111 -10.25 -4.23 14.29
CA LEU A 111 -10.96 -3.07 14.86
C LEU A 111 -12.25 -2.72 14.09
N ALA A 112 -12.20 -2.72 12.77
CA ALA A 112 -13.32 -2.31 11.94
C ALA A 112 -14.53 -3.26 12.05
N PHE A 113 -14.29 -4.57 12.18
CA PHE A 113 -15.38 -5.54 12.24
C PHE A 113 -16.24 -5.38 13.48
N PRO A 114 -15.71 -5.45 14.71
CA PRO A 114 -16.56 -5.28 15.89
C PRO A 114 -17.19 -3.89 15.93
N LEU A 115 -16.45 -2.83 15.61
CA LEU A 115 -16.97 -1.46 15.62
C LEU A 115 -18.11 -1.27 14.61
N GLY A 116 -17.97 -1.79 13.39
CA GLY A 116 -18.99 -1.70 12.33
C GLY A 116 -20.26 -2.49 12.66
N VAL A 117 -20.10 -3.72 13.18
CA VAL A 117 -21.23 -4.54 13.62
C VAL A 117 -21.96 -3.88 14.80
N MET A 118 -21.22 -3.44 15.82
CA MET A 118 -21.81 -2.78 16.99
C MET A 118 -22.55 -1.50 16.63
N ALA A 119 -21.97 -0.68 15.73
CA ALA A 119 -22.60 0.54 15.25
C ALA A 119 -23.92 0.25 14.48
N ALA A 120 -23.96 -0.84 13.71
CA ALA A 120 -25.17 -1.23 12.96
C ALA A 120 -26.26 -1.78 13.88
N VAL A 121 -25.91 -2.67 14.81
CA VAL A 121 -26.86 -3.29 15.76
C VAL A 121 -27.47 -2.24 16.69
N HIS A 122 -26.68 -1.25 17.12
CA HIS A 122 -27.12 -0.18 18.02
C HIS A 122 -27.41 1.13 17.27
N LYS A 123 -27.98 1.04 16.06
CA LYS A 123 -28.32 2.20 15.22
C LYS A 123 -29.04 3.31 16.01
N GLY A 124 -28.54 4.55 15.88
CA GLY A 124 -29.13 5.76 16.50
C GLY A 124 -28.78 5.96 17.98
N THR A 125 -28.08 5.01 18.62
CA THR A 125 -27.66 5.13 20.03
C THR A 125 -26.31 5.88 20.16
N GLY A 126 -25.84 6.08 21.40
CA GLY A 126 -24.53 6.65 21.70
C GLY A 126 -23.37 5.82 21.10
N VAL A 127 -23.50 4.49 21.07
CA VAL A 127 -22.49 3.59 20.46
C VAL A 127 -22.33 3.87 18.97
N ASP A 128 -23.44 3.98 18.25
CA ASP A 128 -23.41 4.30 16.82
C ASP A 128 -22.79 5.67 16.58
N ARG A 129 -23.16 6.69 17.36
CA ARG A 129 -22.58 8.03 17.24
C ARG A 129 -21.09 8.05 17.53
N ALA A 130 -20.64 7.37 18.58
CA ALA A 130 -19.22 7.26 18.91
C ALA A 130 -18.42 6.59 17.77
N ALA A 131 -18.94 5.49 17.22
CA ALA A 131 -18.30 4.83 16.08
C ALA A 131 -18.20 5.75 14.85
N GLN A 132 -19.27 6.53 14.56
CA GLN A 132 -19.23 7.50 13.46
C GLN A 132 -18.23 8.64 13.71
N ILE A 133 -18.09 9.14 14.95
CA ILE A 133 -17.06 10.13 15.30
C ILE A 133 -15.65 9.55 15.07
N VAL A 134 -15.40 8.33 15.53
CA VAL A 134 -14.13 7.61 15.27
C VAL A 134 -13.85 7.49 13.77
N ALA A 135 -14.89 7.19 12.97
CA ALA A 135 -14.74 7.12 11.51
C ALA A 135 -14.40 8.48 10.89
N ILE A 136 -15.05 9.54 11.32
CA ILE A 136 -14.78 10.90 10.82
C ILE A 136 -13.34 11.30 11.18
N LEU A 137 -12.94 11.14 12.44
CA LEU A 137 -11.57 11.42 12.88
C LEU A 137 -10.54 10.61 12.09
N GLY A 138 -10.80 9.30 11.88
CA GLY A 138 -9.90 8.44 11.13
C GLY A 138 -9.67 8.86 9.69
N GLN A 139 -10.63 9.52 9.06
CA GLN A 139 -10.49 10.00 7.68
C GLN A 139 -10.04 11.46 7.59
N SER A 140 -10.21 12.24 8.65
CA SER A 140 -9.87 13.66 8.65
C SER A 140 -8.44 13.94 9.12
N LEU A 141 -7.88 13.08 9.98
CA LEU A 141 -6.55 13.31 10.53
C LEU A 141 -5.46 12.88 9.54
N PRO A 142 -4.52 13.78 9.21
CA PRO A 142 -3.39 13.44 8.35
C PRO A 142 -2.51 12.36 8.98
N THR A 143 -2.13 11.35 8.20
CA THR A 143 -1.32 10.21 8.68
C THR A 143 0.01 10.65 9.31
N PHE A 144 0.68 11.66 8.73
CA PHE A 144 1.93 12.18 9.28
C PHE A 144 1.74 12.82 10.67
N TRP A 145 0.63 13.52 10.87
CA TRP A 145 0.31 14.13 12.15
C TRP A 145 0.06 13.07 13.22
N VAL A 146 -0.76 12.05 12.90
CA VAL A 146 -0.99 10.91 13.80
C VAL A 146 0.32 10.21 14.15
N SER A 147 1.21 10.02 13.17
CA SER A 147 2.54 9.43 13.39
C SER A 147 3.33 10.20 14.43
N ILE A 148 3.45 11.52 14.25
CA ILE A 148 4.23 12.39 15.13
C ILE A 148 3.64 12.42 16.55
N VAL A 149 2.31 12.55 16.65
CA VAL A 149 1.62 12.55 17.95
C VAL A 149 1.85 11.23 18.69
N LEU A 150 1.74 10.09 18.02
CA LEU A 150 1.97 8.78 18.65
C LEU A 150 3.43 8.60 19.07
N VAL A 151 4.38 9.04 18.26
CA VAL A 151 5.81 9.01 18.64
C VAL A 151 6.06 9.86 19.87
N GLU A 152 5.56 11.11 19.88
CA GLU A 152 5.77 12.04 20.98
C GLU A 152 5.11 11.57 22.28
N PHE A 153 3.82 11.18 22.24
CA PHE A 153 3.08 10.85 23.44
C PHE A 153 3.31 9.42 23.89
N VAL A 154 3.17 8.44 23.02
CA VAL A 154 3.19 7.01 23.40
C VAL A 154 4.61 6.50 23.57
N ALA A 155 5.50 6.84 22.64
CA ALA A 155 6.89 6.41 22.73
C ALA A 155 7.77 7.33 23.55
N GLY A 156 7.64 8.67 23.40
CA GLY A 156 8.47 9.64 24.08
C GLY A 156 8.08 9.86 25.54
N ARG A 157 6.82 10.25 25.81
CA ARG A 157 6.38 10.60 27.17
C ARG A 157 5.99 9.40 28.00
N LEU A 158 5.16 8.51 27.45
CA LEU A 158 4.67 7.34 28.20
C LEU A 158 5.64 6.16 28.18
N GLN A 159 6.53 6.11 27.19
CA GLN A 159 7.51 5.03 26.99
C GLN A 159 6.90 3.62 26.95
N TRP A 160 5.65 3.50 26.50
CA TRP A 160 4.93 2.22 26.42
C TRP A 160 5.37 1.36 25.24
N LEU A 161 5.72 2.00 24.11
CA LEU A 161 6.08 1.34 22.87
C LEU A 161 7.32 2.01 22.25
N PRO A 162 8.11 1.27 21.47
CA PRO A 162 9.28 1.84 20.80
C PRO A 162 8.90 2.91 19.76
N ALA A 163 9.71 3.95 19.67
CA ALA A 163 9.50 5.07 18.73
C ALA A 163 9.73 4.68 17.27
N GLY A 164 10.46 3.59 17.00
CA GLY A 164 10.79 3.19 15.63
C GLY A 164 11.62 1.90 15.59
N GLY A 165 12.11 1.58 14.38
CA GLY A 165 12.82 0.33 14.11
C GLY A 165 11.84 -0.82 13.80
N ALA A 166 12.39 -2.05 13.61
CA ALA A 166 11.62 -3.24 13.25
C ALA A 166 12.08 -4.49 14.02
N ASP A 167 12.68 -4.29 15.20
CA ASP A 167 13.41 -5.34 15.93
C ASP A 167 12.49 -6.24 16.76
N SER A 168 11.28 -5.80 17.04
CA SER A 168 10.32 -6.53 17.89
C SER A 168 8.89 -6.39 17.37
N LEU A 169 7.97 -7.24 17.84
CA LEU A 169 6.53 -7.10 17.54
C LEU A 169 5.95 -5.79 18.08
N ALA A 170 6.48 -5.28 19.20
CA ALA A 170 6.07 -3.99 19.75
C ALA A 170 6.36 -2.84 18.78
N SER A 171 7.42 -2.94 17.97
CA SER A 171 7.77 -1.94 16.96
C SER A 171 6.74 -1.82 15.83
N TYR A 172 5.90 -2.84 15.60
CA TYR A 172 4.84 -2.79 14.58
C TYR A 172 3.60 -2.02 15.04
N VAL A 173 3.38 -1.86 16.35
CA VAL A 173 2.09 -1.38 16.88
C VAL A 173 1.81 0.05 16.45
N LEU A 174 2.73 0.98 16.72
CA LEU A 174 2.53 2.39 16.38
C LEU A 174 2.46 2.64 14.87
N PRO A 175 3.44 2.19 14.05
CA PRO A 175 3.36 2.42 12.62
C PRO A 175 2.20 1.65 11.97
N GLY A 176 1.90 0.42 12.42
CA GLY A 176 0.79 -0.37 11.92
C GLY A 176 -0.58 0.24 12.25
N PHE A 177 -0.76 0.74 13.47
CA PHE A 177 -1.97 1.49 13.86
C PHE A 177 -2.11 2.76 13.01
N THR A 178 -1.04 3.55 12.90
CA THR A 178 -1.04 4.79 12.13
C THR A 178 -1.40 4.57 10.67
N LEU A 179 -0.80 3.55 10.05
CA LEU A 179 -1.06 3.19 8.66
C LEU A 179 -2.49 2.65 8.48
N GLY A 180 -2.96 1.84 9.45
CA GLY A 180 -4.28 1.22 9.42
C GLY A 180 -5.43 2.13 9.84
N TRP A 181 -5.19 3.22 10.55
CA TRP A 181 -6.23 4.08 11.13
C TRP A 181 -7.27 4.57 10.11
N PHE A 182 -6.81 5.06 8.96
CA PHE A 182 -7.66 5.46 7.84
C PHE A 182 -8.49 4.29 7.30
N VAL A 183 -7.90 3.10 7.23
CA VAL A 183 -8.55 1.86 6.74
C VAL A 183 -9.64 1.40 7.71
N VAL A 184 -9.37 1.45 9.03
CA VAL A 184 -10.38 1.16 10.07
C VAL A 184 -11.64 1.99 9.85
N ALA A 185 -11.48 3.29 9.67
CA ALA A 185 -12.57 4.22 9.48
C ALA A 185 -13.42 3.90 8.23
N GLY A 186 -12.75 3.63 7.11
CA GLY A 186 -13.41 3.30 5.84
C GLY A 186 -14.15 1.96 5.92
N MET A 187 -13.49 0.92 6.41
CA MET A 187 -14.07 -0.43 6.51
C MET A 187 -15.22 -0.49 7.51
N MET A 188 -15.08 0.18 8.67
CA MET A 188 -16.14 0.24 9.68
C MET A 188 -17.42 0.85 9.11
N ARG A 189 -17.33 1.98 8.37
CA ARG A 189 -18.50 2.61 7.74
C ARG A 189 -19.14 1.73 6.68
N LEU A 190 -18.30 1.10 5.86
CA LEU A 190 -18.77 0.19 4.81
C LEU A 190 -19.52 -1.01 5.42
N LEU A 191 -18.92 -1.63 6.44
CA LEU A 191 -19.53 -2.75 7.16
C LEU A 191 -20.82 -2.34 7.85
N ARG A 192 -20.83 -1.19 8.54
CA ARG A 192 -22.05 -0.65 9.16
C ARG A 192 -23.16 -0.47 8.14
N SER A 193 -22.88 0.14 6.99
CA SER A 193 -23.89 0.34 5.95
C SER A 193 -24.42 -0.99 5.40
N GLY A 194 -23.54 -1.92 5.06
CA GLY A 194 -23.93 -3.25 4.60
C GLY A 194 -24.71 -4.05 5.63
N MET A 195 -24.32 -3.96 6.92
CA MET A 195 -25.08 -4.60 8.01
C MET A 195 -26.48 -4.03 8.16
N LEU A 196 -26.65 -2.71 8.07
CA LEU A 196 -27.98 -2.08 8.18
C LEU A 196 -28.91 -2.52 7.04
N GLU A 197 -28.40 -2.59 5.82
CA GLU A 197 -29.15 -3.08 4.66
C GLU A 197 -29.58 -4.54 4.84
N VAL A 198 -28.66 -5.38 5.26
CA VAL A 198 -28.89 -6.80 5.46
C VAL A 198 -29.85 -7.08 6.62
N LEU A 199 -29.70 -6.37 7.75
CA LEU A 199 -30.56 -6.54 8.93
C LEU A 199 -32.02 -6.18 8.66
N ASP A 200 -32.28 -5.33 7.67
CA ASP A 200 -33.63 -4.95 7.23
C ASP A 200 -34.23 -5.89 6.16
N SER A 201 -33.46 -6.84 5.67
CA SER A 201 -33.89 -7.77 4.61
C SER A 201 -34.94 -8.77 5.07
N GLU A 202 -35.79 -9.23 4.13
CA GLU A 202 -36.88 -10.16 4.41
C GLU A 202 -36.41 -11.51 4.97
N TYR A 203 -35.26 -12.01 4.51
CA TYR A 203 -34.74 -13.28 5.02
C TYR A 203 -34.27 -13.19 6.48
N VAL A 204 -33.76 -12.02 6.91
CA VAL A 204 -33.39 -11.78 8.31
C VAL A 204 -34.64 -11.65 9.18
N LYS A 205 -35.69 -10.95 8.70
CA LYS A 205 -36.99 -10.90 9.37
C LYS A 205 -37.57 -12.31 9.54
N LEU A 206 -37.52 -13.12 8.50
CA LEU A 206 -37.96 -14.52 8.55
C LEU A 206 -37.16 -15.36 9.54
N ALA A 207 -35.82 -15.18 9.62
CA ALA A 207 -35.01 -15.88 10.59
C ALA A 207 -35.39 -15.54 12.04
N ARG A 208 -35.71 -14.27 12.33
CA ARG A 208 -36.22 -13.82 13.63
C ARG A 208 -37.58 -14.43 13.94
N LEU A 209 -38.50 -14.46 12.97
CA LEU A 209 -39.83 -15.08 13.14
C LEU A 209 -39.73 -16.59 13.42
N LYS A 210 -38.72 -17.27 12.90
CA LYS A 210 -38.42 -18.69 13.18
C LYS A 210 -37.73 -18.91 14.55
N GLY A 211 -37.54 -17.87 15.36
CA GLY A 211 -36.94 -17.98 16.69
C GLY A 211 -35.45 -18.13 16.72
N VAL A 212 -34.73 -17.79 15.64
CA VAL A 212 -33.26 -17.81 15.63
C VAL A 212 -32.74 -16.75 16.58
N ALA A 213 -31.84 -17.16 17.49
CA ALA A 213 -31.26 -16.25 18.47
C ALA A 213 -30.54 -15.06 17.82
N GLU A 214 -30.71 -13.84 18.35
CA GLU A 214 -30.26 -12.59 17.74
C GLU A 214 -28.74 -12.58 17.47
N HIS A 215 -27.91 -13.16 18.34
CA HIS A 215 -26.47 -13.30 18.08
C HIS A 215 -26.18 -14.10 16.80
N ARG A 216 -26.93 -15.16 16.50
CA ARG A 216 -26.79 -15.93 15.25
C ARG A 216 -27.30 -15.14 14.05
N VAL A 217 -28.39 -14.39 14.21
CA VAL A 217 -28.89 -13.50 13.15
C VAL A 217 -27.83 -12.50 12.75
N VAL A 218 -27.19 -11.84 13.73
CA VAL A 218 -26.16 -10.81 13.50
C VAL A 218 -24.87 -11.43 12.93
N TRP A 219 -24.26 -12.38 13.67
CA TRP A 219 -22.90 -12.84 13.36
C TRP A 219 -22.82 -13.90 12.26
N VAL A 220 -23.89 -14.67 12.03
CA VAL A 220 -23.88 -15.75 11.03
C VAL A 220 -24.66 -15.36 9.78
N HIS A 221 -25.88 -14.82 9.95
CA HIS A 221 -26.75 -14.56 8.80
C HIS A 221 -26.48 -13.19 8.18
N ALA A 222 -26.39 -12.12 9.00
CA ALA A 222 -26.22 -10.76 8.49
C ALA A 222 -24.76 -10.48 8.11
N LEU A 223 -23.81 -10.75 8.99
CA LEU A 223 -22.39 -10.44 8.78
C LEU A 223 -21.84 -11.10 7.51
N LYS A 224 -22.16 -12.37 7.27
CA LYS A 224 -21.66 -13.10 6.09
C LYS A 224 -21.97 -12.37 4.78
N ASN A 225 -23.16 -11.82 4.64
CA ASN A 225 -23.57 -11.09 3.44
C ASN A 225 -23.02 -9.65 3.40
N ALA A 226 -22.97 -8.99 4.58
CA ALA A 226 -22.40 -7.64 4.70
C ALA A 226 -20.87 -7.59 4.49
N LEU A 227 -20.17 -8.72 4.63
CA LEU A 227 -18.71 -8.78 4.42
C LEU A 227 -18.30 -8.75 2.95
N ILE A 228 -19.17 -9.11 1.99
CA ILE A 228 -18.79 -9.18 0.58
C ILE A 228 -18.14 -7.89 0.09
N PRO A 229 -18.75 -6.69 0.24
CA PRO A 229 -18.11 -5.45 -0.16
C PRO A 229 -16.88 -5.11 0.68
N VAL A 230 -16.82 -5.52 1.95
CA VAL A 230 -15.68 -5.23 2.84
C VAL A 230 -14.42 -5.99 2.42
N VAL A 231 -14.55 -7.27 2.08
CA VAL A 231 -13.43 -8.09 1.57
C VAL A 231 -12.84 -7.49 0.30
N THR A 232 -13.69 -7.00 -0.54
CA THR A 232 -13.34 -6.25 -1.74
C THR A 232 -12.49 -5.02 -1.44
N PHE A 233 -13.00 -4.16 -0.58
CA PHE A 233 -12.28 -2.95 -0.19
C PHE A 233 -10.99 -3.28 0.54
N ALA A 234 -10.92 -4.38 1.30
CA ALA A 234 -9.70 -4.83 1.95
C ALA A 234 -8.53 -5.00 0.96
N GLY A 235 -8.80 -5.59 -0.19
CA GLY A 235 -7.77 -5.73 -1.23
C GLY A 235 -7.30 -4.39 -1.80
N ILE A 236 -8.24 -3.49 -2.12
CA ILE A 236 -7.91 -2.15 -2.61
C ILE A 236 -7.11 -1.37 -1.56
N TYR A 237 -7.56 -1.42 -0.30
CA TYR A 237 -6.86 -0.76 0.79
C TYR A 237 -5.48 -1.36 1.06
N PHE A 238 -5.29 -2.66 0.86
CA PHE A 238 -3.96 -3.27 0.99
C PHE A 238 -2.97 -2.67 -0.02
N ALA A 239 -3.38 -2.49 -1.27
CA ALA A 239 -2.57 -1.81 -2.27
C ALA A 239 -2.25 -0.36 -1.86
N ILE A 240 -3.24 0.37 -1.31
CA ILE A 240 -3.05 1.73 -0.79
C ILE A 240 -2.05 1.72 0.39
N LEU A 241 -2.16 0.79 1.34
CA LEU A 241 -1.24 0.69 2.48
C LEU A 241 0.22 0.54 2.03
N VAL A 242 0.48 -0.28 1.00
CA VAL A 242 1.83 -0.45 0.46
C VAL A 242 2.36 0.84 -0.17
N THR A 243 1.50 1.60 -0.87
CA THR A 243 1.92 2.83 -1.57
C THR A 243 2.06 4.04 -0.66
N THR A 244 1.22 4.14 0.37
CA THR A 244 1.21 5.30 1.29
C THR A 244 2.14 5.15 2.49
N ALA A 245 2.84 4.03 2.59
CA ALA A 245 3.74 3.73 3.71
C ALA A 245 4.94 4.68 3.85
N ILE A 246 5.31 5.44 2.79
CA ILE A 246 6.52 6.30 2.76
C ILE A 246 6.62 7.20 4.00
N VAL A 247 5.56 7.91 4.32
CA VAL A 247 5.54 8.86 5.45
C VAL A 247 5.68 8.12 6.78
N VAL A 248 4.92 7.05 6.96
CA VAL A 248 4.93 6.25 8.20
C VAL A 248 6.28 5.57 8.38
N GLU A 249 6.83 4.96 7.33
CA GLU A 249 8.13 4.32 7.37
C GLU A 249 9.26 5.31 7.67
N THR A 250 9.14 6.55 7.18
CA THR A 250 10.13 7.60 7.44
C THR A 250 10.06 8.08 8.90
N VAL A 251 8.86 8.39 9.40
CA VAL A 251 8.66 8.91 10.77
C VAL A 251 9.07 7.87 11.82
N PHE A 252 8.68 6.61 11.63
CA PHE A 252 9.01 5.52 12.57
C PHE A 252 10.37 4.88 12.29
N ALA A 253 11.20 5.45 11.41
CA ALA A 253 12.49 4.89 11.01
C ALA A 253 12.38 3.40 10.59
N TRP A 254 11.25 3.00 10.03
CA TRP A 254 10.97 1.64 9.57
C TRP A 254 11.82 1.29 8.33
N PRO A 255 12.49 0.14 8.29
CA PRO A 255 13.43 -0.19 7.22
C PRO A 255 12.71 -0.73 5.96
N GLY A 256 11.73 0.00 5.43
CA GLY A 256 10.93 -0.43 4.27
C GLY A 256 11.28 0.26 2.95
N LEU A 257 10.47 -0.03 1.91
CA LEU A 257 10.62 0.53 0.56
C LEU A 257 10.31 2.03 0.52
N GLY A 258 9.33 2.50 1.30
CA GLY A 258 8.98 3.91 1.35
C GLY A 258 10.13 4.76 1.91
N ARG A 259 10.77 4.29 2.97
CA ARG A 259 11.97 4.93 3.49
C ARG A 259 13.14 4.87 2.48
N LEU A 260 13.31 3.76 1.79
CA LEU A 260 14.31 3.64 0.72
C LEU A 260 14.03 4.65 -0.41
N ALA A 261 12.76 4.85 -0.78
CA ALA A 261 12.37 5.88 -1.74
C ALA A 261 12.72 7.29 -1.24
N TYR A 262 12.39 7.60 0.01
CA TYR A 262 12.72 8.90 0.63
C TYR A 262 14.23 9.14 0.65
N ASP A 263 15.02 8.16 1.07
CA ASP A 263 16.49 8.21 1.07
C ASP A 263 17.03 8.41 -0.35
N GLY A 264 16.45 7.72 -1.34
CA GLY A 264 16.78 7.87 -2.76
C GLY A 264 16.49 9.27 -3.29
N ILE A 265 15.32 9.83 -2.97
CA ILE A 265 14.93 11.18 -3.40
C ILE A 265 15.87 12.24 -2.80
N THR A 266 16.11 12.17 -1.50
CA THR A 266 16.95 13.15 -0.79
C THR A 266 18.40 13.11 -1.25
N SER A 267 18.90 11.93 -1.63
CA SER A 267 20.25 11.75 -2.18
C SER A 267 20.33 11.78 -3.72
N ARG A 268 19.20 12.02 -4.40
CA ARG A 268 19.08 12.00 -5.87
C ARG A 268 19.60 10.71 -6.51
N ASP A 269 19.39 9.58 -5.84
CA ASP A 269 19.81 8.25 -6.30
C ASP A 269 18.76 7.71 -7.28
N PHE A 270 18.86 8.13 -8.55
CA PHE A 270 17.89 7.80 -9.58
C PHE A 270 17.68 6.30 -9.80
N PRO A 271 18.71 5.45 -9.84
CA PRO A 271 18.52 4.00 -9.93
C PRO A 271 17.62 3.44 -8.82
N VAL A 272 17.81 3.91 -7.58
CA VAL A 272 16.99 3.50 -6.43
C VAL A 272 15.56 4.01 -6.58
N ILE A 273 15.36 5.29 -6.95
CA ILE A 273 14.02 5.86 -7.13
C ILE A 273 13.25 5.10 -8.19
N GLN A 274 13.84 4.88 -9.37
CA GLN A 274 13.22 4.16 -10.47
C GLN A 274 12.84 2.73 -10.06
N ALA A 275 13.74 2.03 -9.40
CA ALA A 275 13.53 0.66 -8.95
C ALA A 275 12.41 0.56 -7.90
N VAL A 276 12.38 1.45 -6.90
CA VAL A 276 11.33 1.46 -5.88
C VAL A 276 9.97 1.75 -6.50
N VAL A 277 9.86 2.75 -7.38
CA VAL A 277 8.60 3.12 -8.04
C VAL A 277 8.07 1.96 -8.89
N LEU A 278 8.91 1.35 -9.72
CA LEU A 278 8.49 0.22 -10.57
C LEU A 278 8.14 -1.02 -9.74
N THR A 279 8.93 -1.32 -8.71
CA THR A 279 8.65 -2.45 -7.80
C THR A 279 7.32 -2.25 -7.06
N THR A 280 7.09 -1.05 -6.53
CA THR A 280 5.83 -0.73 -5.84
C THR A 280 4.64 -0.83 -6.79
N ALA A 281 4.77 -0.32 -8.01
CA ALA A 281 3.72 -0.44 -9.03
C ALA A 281 3.45 -1.90 -9.43
N ALA A 282 4.49 -2.73 -9.55
CA ALA A 282 4.33 -4.16 -9.82
C ALA A 282 3.61 -4.89 -8.67
N ILE A 283 3.91 -4.54 -7.41
CA ILE A 283 3.21 -5.08 -6.24
C ILE A 283 1.73 -4.68 -6.27
N VAL A 284 1.43 -3.41 -6.52
CA VAL A 284 0.04 -2.92 -6.64
C VAL A 284 -0.71 -3.64 -7.76
N ALA A 285 -0.07 -3.82 -8.91
CA ALA A 285 -0.64 -4.56 -10.03
C ALA A 285 -0.93 -6.03 -9.65
N ALA A 286 0.00 -6.70 -8.96
CA ALA A 286 -0.17 -8.06 -8.49
C ALA A 286 -1.29 -8.18 -7.45
N VAL A 287 -1.36 -7.25 -6.49
CA VAL A 287 -2.43 -7.19 -5.47
C VAL A 287 -3.79 -6.98 -6.15
N ASN A 288 -3.90 -6.01 -7.06
CA ASN A 288 -5.15 -5.74 -7.77
C ASN A 288 -5.60 -6.95 -8.61
N LEU A 289 -4.67 -7.62 -9.29
CA LEU A 289 -4.98 -8.85 -10.01
C LEU A 289 -5.47 -9.94 -9.07
N GLY A 290 -4.84 -10.12 -7.92
CA GLY A 290 -5.28 -11.06 -6.87
C GLY A 290 -6.69 -10.76 -6.37
N VAL A 291 -7.00 -9.49 -6.11
CA VAL A 291 -8.33 -9.01 -5.70
C VAL A 291 -9.37 -9.27 -6.80
N ASP A 292 -9.04 -8.96 -8.05
CA ASP A 292 -9.93 -9.22 -9.19
C ASP A 292 -10.23 -10.73 -9.36
N CYS A 293 -9.22 -11.59 -9.11
CA CYS A 293 -9.40 -13.03 -9.10
C CYS A 293 -10.30 -13.49 -7.94
N LEU A 294 -10.11 -12.95 -6.75
CA LEU A 294 -10.97 -13.22 -5.59
C LEU A 294 -12.43 -12.80 -5.86
N TYR A 295 -12.64 -11.65 -6.47
CA TYR A 295 -13.97 -11.22 -6.91
C TYR A 295 -14.64 -12.22 -7.83
N ALA A 296 -13.93 -12.65 -8.86
CA ALA A 296 -14.45 -13.59 -9.82
C ALA A 296 -14.78 -14.98 -9.21
N LEU A 297 -14.20 -15.29 -8.03
CA LEU A 297 -14.53 -16.50 -7.25
C LEU A 297 -15.75 -16.29 -6.34
N ILE A 298 -15.88 -15.11 -5.70
CA ILE A 298 -16.95 -14.80 -4.75
C ILE A 298 -18.27 -14.49 -5.47
N ASP A 299 -18.23 -13.72 -6.57
CA ASP A 299 -19.43 -13.37 -7.36
C ASP A 299 -19.32 -13.93 -8.80
N PRO A 300 -19.94 -15.10 -9.07
CA PRO A 300 -19.95 -15.69 -10.41
C PRO A 300 -20.67 -14.85 -11.47
N ARG A 301 -21.52 -13.88 -11.07
CA ARG A 301 -22.29 -13.03 -12.00
C ARG A 301 -21.39 -12.10 -12.81
N ILE A 302 -20.22 -11.76 -12.30
CA ILE A 302 -19.24 -10.91 -12.99
C ILE A 302 -18.64 -11.64 -14.21
N ARG A 303 -18.66 -12.97 -14.22
CA ARG A 303 -18.14 -13.79 -15.33
C ARG A 303 -18.93 -13.65 -16.63
N TYR A 304 -20.20 -13.24 -16.57
CA TYR A 304 -21.13 -13.27 -17.70
C TYR A 304 -21.50 -11.89 -18.25
N ARG A 305 -20.97 -10.82 -17.68
CA ARG A 305 -21.42 -9.45 -18.03
C ARG A 305 -20.49 -8.69 -18.98
N ARG A 306 -19.55 -9.40 -19.67
CA ARG A 306 -18.78 -8.83 -20.80
C ARG A 306 -18.48 -9.88 -21.86
#